data_f946965d15c1a25f9b19dc9ec738914d
#
_entry.id   f946965d15c1a25f9b19dc9ec738914d
#
_cell.length_a   1.000
_cell.length_b   1.000
_cell.length_c   1.000
_cell.angle_alpha   90.00
_cell.angle_beta   90.00
_cell.angle_gamma   90.00
#
_symmetry.space_group_name_H-M   'P 1'
#
loop_
_entity.id
_entity.type
_entity.pdbx_description
1 polymer ?
#
loop_
_entity_poly.entity_id
_entity_poly.type
_entity_poly.pdbx_seq_one_letter_code
_entity_poly.pdbx_strand_id
1 'polypeptide(L)'
;ADFMPMLSRVNVKILIDHCGRPHLQAGVHQKGFQNLLGLGKEGRAVVKISGFAKFSEIGFPFDDVRTFVEPLIDAFGLKQCVWASDWPYLKAPYRLDYGPMLRVYERWFNADERRQLMYESAQSHFGFN
;
A
#
# COMPACT_ATOMS: atom_id res chain seq x y z
N ALA A 1 0.71 19.27 -4.10
CA ALA A 1 1.94 19.52 -4.86
C ALA A 1 2.23 18.32 -5.77
N ASP A 2 2.75 18.54 -6.96
CA ASP A 2 3.17 17.48 -7.86
C ASP A 2 4.66 17.18 -7.62
N PHE A 3 4.93 16.03 -6.99
CA PHE A 3 6.29 15.60 -6.66
C PHE A 3 6.97 14.80 -7.79
N MET A 4 6.26 14.48 -8.87
CA MET A 4 6.79 13.66 -9.96
C MET A 4 8.06 14.23 -10.59
N PRO A 5 8.18 15.54 -10.87
CA PRO A 5 9.42 16.09 -11.43
C PRO A 5 10.63 15.95 -10.50
N MET A 6 10.41 15.93 -9.19
CA MET A 6 11.46 15.72 -8.19
C MET A 6 11.83 14.21 -8.14
N LEU A 7 10.83 13.33 -8.06
CA LEU A 7 11.04 11.90 -7.99
C LEU A 7 11.74 11.34 -9.24
N SER A 8 11.51 11.94 -10.42
CA SER A 8 12.17 11.51 -11.66
C SER A 8 13.69 11.79 -11.68
N ARG A 9 14.17 12.72 -10.83
CA ARG A 9 15.58 13.14 -10.78
C ARG A 9 16.41 12.40 -9.74
N VAL A 10 15.76 11.70 -8.79
CA VAL A 10 16.46 10.98 -7.73
C VAL A 10 16.80 9.56 -8.16
N ASN A 11 18.03 9.12 -7.83
CA ASN A 11 18.49 7.74 -8.05
C ASN A 11 18.51 6.98 -6.72
N VAL A 12 17.38 6.94 -6.06
CA VAL A 12 17.18 6.20 -4.81
C VAL A 12 15.93 5.34 -4.91
N LYS A 13 15.87 4.26 -4.13
CA LYS A 13 14.66 3.46 -4.00
C LYS A 13 13.57 4.30 -3.30
N ILE A 14 12.43 4.43 -3.94
CA ILE A 14 11.29 5.17 -3.42
C ILE A 14 10.39 4.19 -2.66
N LEU A 15 10.09 4.48 -1.41
CA LEU A 15 9.13 3.72 -0.60
C LEU A 15 7.90 4.59 -0.33
N ILE A 16 6.74 4.11 -0.76
CA ILE A 16 5.47 4.81 -0.60
C ILE A 16 4.70 4.21 0.56
N ASP A 17 4.38 5.02 1.56
CA ASP A 17 3.61 4.59 2.71
C ASP A 17 2.11 4.49 2.43
N HIS A 18 1.44 3.51 3.05
CA HIS A 18 -0.01 3.43 3.22
C HIS A 18 -0.81 3.58 1.92
N CYS A 19 -0.48 2.81 0.89
CA CYS A 19 -1.15 2.87 -0.43
C CYS A 19 -1.11 4.27 -1.07
N GLY A 20 -0.17 5.15 -0.65
CA GLY A 20 -0.12 6.55 -1.07
C GLY A 20 -1.22 7.43 -0.48
N ARG A 21 -2.04 6.91 0.44
CA ARG A 21 -3.16 7.59 1.12
C ARG A 21 -4.09 8.30 0.13
N PRO A 22 -4.73 7.58 -0.79
CA PRO A 22 -5.64 8.17 -1.75
C PRO A 22 -6.87 8.77 -1.04
N HIS A 23 -7.50 9.73 -1.68
CA HIS A 23 -8.79 10.26 -1.27
C HIS A 23 -9.89 9.35 -1.83
N LEU A 24 -10.64 8.62 -1.00
CA LEU A 24 -11.60 7.65 -1.49
C LEU A 24 -12.68 8.29 -2.39
N GLN A 25 -13.26 9.42 -1.95
CA GLN A 25 -14.30 10.12 -2.71
C GLN A 25 -13.83 10.62 -4.08
N ALA A 26 -12.53 10.90 -4.25
CA ALA A 26 -11.98 11.31 -5.53
C ALA A 26 -11.77 10.12 -6.51
N GLY A 27 -11.94 8.89 -6.01
CA GLY A 27 -11.81 7.66 -6.79
C GLY A 27 -10.41 7.39 -7.32
N VAL A 28 -10.28 6.30 -8.05
CA VAL A 28 -8.98 5.85 -8.58
C VAL A 28 -8.41 6.75 -9.68
N HIS A 29 -9.22 7.59 -10.30
CA HIS A 29 -8.79 8.49 -11.39
C HIS A 29 -8.14 9.78 -10.90
N GLN A 30 -8.06 10.01 -9.58
CA GLN A 30 -7.37 11.18 -9.04
C GLN A 30 -5.90 11.23 -9.49
N LYS A 31 -5.44 12.43 -9.88
CA LYS A 31 -4.10 12.63 -10.48
C LYS A 31 -2.97 12.04 -9.63
N GLY A 32 -3.01 12.24 -8.32
CA GLY A 32 -1.97 11.71 -7.41
C GLY A 32 -1.86 10.21 -7.42
N PHE A 33 -3.01 9.51 -7.45
CA PHE A 33 -3.05 8.06 -7.50
C PHE A 33 -2.63 7.52 -8.86
N GLN A 34 -3.02 8.16 -9.96
CA GLN A 34 -2.57 7.80 -11.31
C GLN A 34 -1.04 7.97 -11.46
N ASN A 35 -0.47 9.03 -10.90
CA ASN A 35 0.97 9.22 -10.86
C ASN A 35 1.66 8.09 -10.06
N LEU A 36 1.08 7.67 -8.94
CA LEU A 36 1.57 6.54 -8.15
C LEU A 36 1.55 5.23 -8.95
N LEU A 37 0.46 4.94 -9.65
CA LEU A 37 0.38 3.76 -10.53
C LEU A 37 1.45 3.82 -11.63
N GLY A 38 1.73 5.00 -12.17
CA GLY A 38 2.82 5.23 -13.13
C GLY A 38 4.18 4.81 -12.55
N LEU A 39 4.51 5.25 -11.33
CA LEU A 39 5.75 4.85 -10.65
C LEU A 39 5.87 3.33 -10.46
N GLY A 40 4.75 2.67 -10.15
CA GLY A 40 4.70 1.22 -10.05
C GLY A 40 5.04 0.54 -11.38
N LYS A 41 4.42 0.95 -12.47
CA LYS A 41 4.68 0.41 -13.81
C LYS A 41 6.11 0.62 -14.29
N GLU A 42 6.75 1.70 -13.88
CA GLU A 42 8.16 1.98 -14.15
C GLU A 42 9.13 1.15 -13.28
N GLY A 43 8.64 0.42 -12.28
CA GLY A 43 9.46 -0.36 -11.34
C GLY A 43 10.35 0.51 -10.42
N ARG A 44 10.03 1.79 -10.25
CA ARG A 44 10.85 2.77 -9.54
C ARG A 44 10.54 2.90 -8.06
N ALA A 45 9.47 2.29 -7.61
CA ALA A 45 9.01 2.42 -6.24
C ALA A 45 8.54 1.09 -5.65
N VAL A 46 8.55 1.03 -4.34
CA VAL A 46 7.91 -0.01 -3.52
C VAL A 46 6.74 0.63 -2.78
N VAL A 47 5.62 -0.03 -2.67
CA VAL A 47 4.45 0.48 -1.97
C VAL A 47 4.10 -0.38 -0.76
N LYS A 48 3.84 0.26 0.37
CA LYS A 48 3.29 -0.40 1.55
C LYS A 48 1.77 -0.54 1.41
N ILE A 49 1.31 -1.77 1.32
CA ILE A 49 -0.11 -2.11 1.39
C ILE A 49 -0.50 -2.10 2.88
N SER A 50 -0.93 -0.96 3.38
CA SER A 50 -1.15 -0.74 4.82
C SER A 50 -1.93 0.56 5.10
N GLY A 51 -2.16 0.85 6.38
CA GLY A 51 -2.70 2.12 6.83
C GLY A 51 -4.17 2.34 6.50
N PHE A 52 -4.93 1.29 6.24
CA PHE A 52 -6.32 1.33 5.74
C PHE A 52 -7.24 2.18 6.62
N ALA A 53 -7.09 2.10 7.94
CA ALA A 53 -7.88 2.89 8.89
C ALA A 53 -7.70 4.41 8.77
N LYS A 54 -6.64 4.87 8.07
CA LYS A 54 -6.35 6.30 7.89
C LYS A 54 -7.14 6.94 6.75
N PHE A 55 -7.69 6.13 5.86
CA PHE A 55 -8.41 6.64 4.69
C PHE A 55 -9.67 5.86 4.32
N SER A 56 -9.99 4.74 4.99
CA SER A 56 -11.29 4.08 4.89
C SER A 56 -12.39 4.94 5.49
N GLU A 57 -13.54 4.99 4.84
CA GLU A 57 -14.73 5.70 5.30
C GLU A 57 -15.72 4.79 6.03
N ILE A 58 -15.65 3.47 5.77
CA ILE A 58 -16.55 2.49 6.40
C ILE A 58 -15.93 1.74 7.58
N GLY A 59 -14.61 1.90 7.79
CA GLY A 59 -13.90 1.18 8.85
C GLY A 59 -13.68 -0.30 8.54
N PHE A 60 -13.35 -1.07 9.59
CA PHE A 60 -13.11 -2.52 9.44
C PHE A 60 -14.34 -3.23 8.85
N PRO A 61 -14.16 -4.10 7.85
CA PRO A 61 -12.92 -4.69 7.31
C PRO A 61 -12.30 -3.95 6.11
N PHE A 62 -12.57 -2.67 5.90
CA PHE A 62 -11.94 -1.78 4.93
C PHE A 62 -12.20 -2.15 3.45
N ASP A 63 -13.36 -2.70 3.16
CA ASP A 63 -13.68 -3.18 1.79
C ASP A 63 -13.71 -2.04 0.75
N ASP A 64 -13.96 -0.80 1.18
CA ASP A 64 -13.86 0.41 0.35
C ASP A 64 -12.44 0.72 -0.13
N VAL A 65 -11.44 0.33 0.66
CA VAL A 65 -10.01 0.51 0.33
C VAL A 65 -9.54 -0.48 -0.73
N ARG A 66 -10.17 -1.63 -0.83
CA ARG A 66 -9.79 -2.68 -1.77
C ARG A 66 -9.77 -2.20 -3.22
N THR A 67 -10.67 -1.30 -3.59
CA THR A 67 -10.75 -0.68 -4.93
C THR A 67 -9.47 0.08 -5.32
N PHE A 68 -8.65 0.49 -4.34
CA PHE A 68 -7.34 1.11 -4.54
C PHE A 68 -6.20 0.09 -4.45
N VAL A 69 -6.35 -0.94 -3.62
CA VAL A 69 -5.31 -1.97 -3.44
C VAL A 69 -5.13 -2.81 -4.70
N GLU A 70 -6.22 -3.22 -5.36
CA GLU A 70 -6.16 -4.01 -6.59
C GLU A 70 -5.36 -3.31 -7.70
N PRO A 71 -5.66 -2.05 -8.09
CA PRO A 71 -4.85 -1.35 -9.08
C PRO A 71 -3.38 -1.14 -8.67
N LEU A 72 -3.08 -1.01 -7.37
CA LEU A 72 -1.70 -0.95 -6.90
C LEU A 72 -0.97 -2.28 -7.14
N ILE A 73 -1.58 -3.41 -6.78
CA ILE A 73 -1.01 -4.73 -7.05
C ILE A 73 -0.77 -4.93 -8.55
N ASP A 74 -1.74 -4.53 -9.39
CA ASP A 74 -1.62 -4.65 -10.85
C ASP A 74 -0.46 -3.79 -11.40
N ALA A 75 -0.30 -2.56 -10.89
CA ALA A 75 0.71 -1.64 -11.38
C ALA A 75 2.12 -1.93 -10.86
N PHE A 76 2.26 -2.33 -9.60
CA PHE A 76 3.55 -2.60 -8.94
C PHE A 76 4.00 -4.05 -9.10
N GLY A 77 3.06 -4.99 -9.18
CA GLY A 77 3.30 -6.40 -8.94
C GLY A 77 3.57 -6.69 -7.46
N LEU A 78 3.23 -7.88 -6.99
CA LEU A 78 3.39 -8.26 -5.58
C LEU A 78 4.82 -8.11 -5.05
N LYS A 79 5.83 -8.30 -5.91
CA LYS A 79 7.25 -8.16 -5.54
C LYS A 79 7.64 -6.74 -5.16
N GLN A 80 6.93 -5.72 -5.64
CA GLN A 80 7.14 -4.32 -5.28
C GLN A 80 6.13 -3.83 -4.23
N CYS A 81 5.33 -4.73 -3.68
CA CYS A 81 4.40 -4.45 -2.60
C CYS A 81 4.92 -5.07 -1.31
N VAL A 82 4.84 -4.34 -0.20
CA VAL A 82 5.19 -4.85 1.12
C VAL A 82 4.05 -4.61 2.10
N TRP A 83 3.82 -5.58 2.96
CA TRP A 83 2.93 -5.43 4.09
C TRP A 83 3.55 -4.53 5.16
N ALA A 84 2.70 -3.77 5.86
CA ALA A 84 3.07 -3.11 7.11
C ALA A 84 1.86 -3.07 8.04
N SER A 85 2.08 -3.27 9.33
CA SER A 85 1.00 -3.25 10.33
C SER A 85 0.41 -1.87 10.54
N ASP A 86 1.21 -0.82 10.36
CA ASP A 86 0.91 0.56 10.77
C ASP A 86 0.74 0.71 12.30
N TRP A 87 1.15 -0.32 13.08
CA TRP A 87 1.14 -0.21 14.55
C TRP A 87 2.05 0.95 15.00
N PRO A 88 1.67 1.75 15.98
CA PRO A 88 0.54 1.62 16.91
C PRO A 88 -0.77 2.30 16.45
N TYR A 89 -1.03 2.39 15.16
CA TYR A 89 -2.26 2.95 14.55
C TYR A 89 -2.50 4.42 14.89
N LEU A 90 -1.43 5.21 14.93
CA LEU A 90 -1.53 6.64 15.22
C LEU A 90 -2.51 7.34 14.28
N LYS A 91 -3.39 8.16 14.89
CA LYS A 91 -4.46 8.88 14.19
C LYS A 91 -5.56 7.99 13.58
N ALA A 92 -5.64 6.73 13.95
CA ALA A 92 -6.83 5.94 13.64
C ALA A 92 -8.05 6.55 14.40
N PRO A 93 -9.22 6.61 13.77
CA PRO A 93 -10.41 7.25 14.38
C PRO A 93 -11.03 6.41 15.50
N TYR A 94 -10.59 5.17 15.67
CA TYR A 94 -11.05 4.22 16.68
C TYR A 94 -9.93 3.24 17.06
N ARG A 95 -10.15 2.48 18.14
CA ARG A 95 -9.22 1.44 18.55
C ARG A 95 -9.12 0.33 17.50
N LEU A 96 -7.90 -0.04 17.17
CA LEU A 96 -7.56 -1.15 16.30
C LEU A 96 -6.67 -2.14 17.04
N ASP A 97 -6.89 -3.42 16.78
CA ASP A 97 -6.06 -4.50 17.27
C ASP A 97 -5.33 -5.19 16.10
N TYR A 98 -4.16 -5.72 16.37
CA TYR A 98 -3.27 -6.30 15.36
C TYR A 98 -3.88 -7.52 14.64
N GLY A 99 -4.54 -8.41 15.38
CA GLY A 99 -5.14 -9.62 14.82
C GLY A 99 -6.18 -9.35 13.74
N PRO A 100 -7.19 -8.48 13.97
CA PRO A 100 -8.13 -8.08 12.93
C PRO A 100 -7.46 -7.52 11.67
N MET A 101 -6.37 -6.75 11.82
CA MET A 101 -5.63 -6.22 10.65
C MET A 101 -5.02 -7.33 9.80
N LEU A 102 -4.48 -8.39 10.41
CA LEU A 102 -3.99 -9.56 9.67
C LEU A 102 -5.10 -10.28 8.90
N ARG A 103 -6.29 -10.41 9.49
CA ARG A 103 -7.45 -11.06 8.84
C ARG A 103 -7.91 -10.35 7.57
N VAL A 104 -7.69 -9.05 7.43
CA VAL A 104 -7.98 -8.34 6.18
C VAL A 104 -7.15 -8.94 5.04
N TYR A 105 -5.87 -9.19 5.28
CA TYR A 105 -4.99 -9.79 4.27
C TYR A 105 -5.34 -11.24 3.97
N GLU A 106 -5.79 -12.01 4.97
CA GLU A 106 -6.28 -13.37 4.78
C GLU A 106 -7.53 -13.42 3.89
N ARG A 107 -8.37 -12.39 3.94
CA ARG A 107 -9.56 -12.27 3.08
C ARG A 107 -9.23 -11.84 1.65
N TRP A 108 -8.21 -11.00 1.46
CA TRP A 108 -7.93 -10.39 0.17
C TRP A 108 -6.90 -11.15 -0.65
N PHE A 109 -6.02 -11.91 -0.01
CA PHE A 109 -4.88 -12.57 -0.63
C PHE A 109 -4.85 -14.06 -0.30
N ASN A 110 -4.49 -14.89 -1.27
CA ASN A 110 -4.21 -16.30 -1.04
C ASN A 110 -2.90 -16.50 -0.26
N ALA A 111 -2.55 -17.77 0.06
CA ALA A 111 -1.37 -18.07 0.90
C ALA A 111 -0.05 -17.63 0.25
N ASP A 112 0.10 -17.83 -1.06
CA ASP A 112 1.33 -17.48 -1.79
C ASP A 112 1.48 -15.97 -1.94
N GLU A 113 0.40 -15.27 -2.22
CA GLU A 113 0.36 -13.80 -2.28
C GLU A 113 0.70 -13.19 -0.92
N ARG A 114 0.15 -13.72 0.18
CA ARG A 114 0.50 -13.28 1.53
C ARG A 114 1.97 -13.52 1.84
N ARG A 115 2.50 -14.68 1.49
CA ARG A 115 3.93 -14.99 1.68
C ARG A 115 4.80 -13.98 0.92
N GLN A 116 4.48 -13.71 -0.34
CA GLN A 116 5.19 -12.70 -1.13
C GLN A 116 5.11 -11.33 -0.46
N LEU A 117 3.91 -10.85 -0.14
CA LEU A 117 3.65 -9.51 0.38
C LEU A 117 4.25 -9.27 1.78
N MET A 118 4.11 -10.26 2.68
CA MET A 118 4.45 -10.13 4.10
C MET A 118 5.88 -10.53 4.44
N TYR A 119 6.55 -11.28 3.57
CA TYR A 119 7.90 -11.79 3.83
C TYR A 119 8.87 -11.56 2.68
N GLU A 120 8.65 -12.20 1.52
CA GLU A 120 9.66 -12.25 0.46
C GLU A 120 9.97 -10.87 -0.15
N SER A 121 8.95 -10.03 -0.36
CA SER A 121 9.16 -8.67 -0.84
C SER A 121 9.94 -7.84 0.17
N ALA A 122 9.59 -7.92 1.45
CA ALA A 122 10.30 -7.20 2.49
C ALA A 122 11.75 -7.66 2.63
N GLN A 123 11.99 -8.99 2.60
CA GLN A 123 13.35 -9.55 2.60
C GLN A 123 14.18 -9.03 1.43
N SER A 124 13.62 -9.06 0.22
CA SER A 124 14.30 -8.59 -0.99
C SER A 124 14.65 -7.11 -0.96
N HIS A 125 13.74 -6.28 -0.42
CA HIS A 125 13.94 -4.82 -0.45
C HIS A 125 14.78 -4.29 0.71
N PHE A 126 14.74 -4.92 1.88
CA PHE A 126 15.39 -4.44 3.09
C PHE A 126 16.58 -5.30 3.55
N GLY A 127 16.85 -6.43 2.90
CA GLY A 127 18.07 -7.20 3.08
C GLY A 127 18.21 -7.91 4.42
N PHE A 128 17.10 -8.37 5.03
CA PHE A 128 17.17 -9.22 6.21
C PHE A 128 17.07 -10.72 5.84
N ASN A 129 17.66 -11.56 6.67
CA ASN A 129 17.67 -13.02 6.55
C ASN A 129 16.70 -13.65 7.54
#